data_dd98d3109928a90cdc23b79d04c1a384
#
_entry.id   dd98d3109928a90cdc23b79d04c1a384
#
_cell.length_a   1.000
_cell.length_b   1.000
_cell.length_c   1.000
_cell.angle_alpha   90.00
_cell.angle_beta   90.00
_cell.angle_gamma   90.00
#
_symmetry.space_group_name_H-M   'P 1'
#
loop_
_entity.id
_entity.type
_entity.pdbx_description
1 polymer ?
#
loop_
_entity_poly.entity_id
_entity_poly.type
_entity_poly.pdbx_seq_one_letter_code
_entity_poly.pdbx_strand_id
1 'polypeptide(L)'
;MRDAMIKCSNVSIKYINNTEGKNEEKYALKNVNLEVKKGEFLVILGHNGSGKSTIAKHINALITPSEGTVIVDGLDTSNPEVLWDIRAKAGMVFQNPDNQLVATIVEEDVAFGPENLGIDPAEIRKRVDDSLEKVGMSEYKRHAPHLLSGGQKQRVAIAGILAIEPECIIFDEPTAMLDPSGRKEVLNNIKYLNKEHGMTIILITHYMDEAAQADRIIVMDDGSIKMEGTPREIFPQVERMKTIGLDVPQVTELAYELKKAGININEKILNVDEMVEELCQLK
;
A
#
# COMPACT_ATOMS: atom_id res chain seq x y z
N MET A 1 12.25 -7.78 -19.67
CA MET A 1 11.58 -8.11 -18.38
C MET A 1 11.75 -6.90 -17.49
N ARG A 2 10.73 -6.45 -16.79
CA ARG A 2 10.90 -5.39 -15.77
C ARG A 2 11.70 -5.98 -14.62
N ASP A 3 12.74 -5.27 -14.16
CA ASP A 3 13.56 -5.70 -13.03
C ASP A 3 12.76 -5.70 -11.73
N ALA A 4 13.10 -6.58 -10.78
CA ALA A 4 12.47 -6.63 -9.48
C ALA A 4 12.85 -5.38 -8.67
N MET A 5 11.84 -4.62 -8.22
CA MET A 5 12.01 -3.53 -7.26
C MET A 5 12.21 -4.08 -5.84
N ILE A 6 11.45 -5.12 -5.49
CA ILE A 6 11.50 -5.75 -4.18
C ILE A 6 11.55 -7.25 -4.35
N LYS A 7 12.40 -7.91 -3.54
CA LYS A 7 12.47 -9.36 -3.48
C LYS A 7 12.61 -9.82 -2.02
N CYS A 8 11.57 -10.49 -1.54
CA CYS A 8 11.55 -11.19 -0.25
C CYS A 8 11.80 -12.68 -0.50
N SER A 9 12.75 -13.28 0.21
CA SER A 9 13.08 -14.69 0.07
C SER A 9 13.06 -15.35 1.44
N ASN A 10 12.10 -16.28 1.65
CA ASN A 10 11.90 -17.06 2.88
C ASN A 10 11.82 -16.19 4.15
N VAL A 11 11.17 -15.01 4.06
CA VAL A 11 11.12 -14.04 5.15
C VAL A 11 10.25 -14.56 6.28
N SER A 12 10.83 -14.65 7.47
CA SER A 12 10.12 -15.00 8.71
C SER A 12 10.48 -14.01 9.82
N ILE A 13 9.51 -13.70 10.67
CA ILE A 13 9.74 -12.94 11.90
C ILE A 13 8.95 -13.55 13.05
N LYS A 14 9.64 -13.69 14.19
CA LYS A 14 9.09 -14.16 15.46
C LYS A 14 9.02 -13.02 16.47
N TYR A 15 7.90 -12.91 17.14
CA TYR A 15 7.77 -12.12 18.37
C TYR A 15 7.70 -13.06 19.57
N ILE A 16 8.42 -12.72 20.63
CA ILE A 16 8.37 -13.43 21.90
C ILE A 16 7.38 -12.68 22.80
N ASN A 17 6.21 -13.24 23.03
CA ASN A 17 5.25 -12.71 24.00
C ASN A 17 5.54 -13.32 25.38
N ASN A 18 6.00 -12.49 26.32
CA ASN A 18 6.14 -12.86 27.72
C ASN A 18 4.79 -12.65 28.43
N THR A 19 3.88 -13.61 28.34
CA THR A 19 2.63 -13.60 29.10
C THR A 19 2.74 -14.62 30.24
N GLU A 20 2.57 -14.15 31.50
CA GLU A 20 2.53 -14.99 32.71
C GLU A 20 3.69 -15.98 32.89
N GLY A 21 4.93 -15.58 32.52
CA GLY A 21 6.13 -16.41 32.71
C GLY A 21 6.30 -17.54 31.69
N LYS A 22 5.48 -17.57 30.64
CA LYS A 22 5.68 -18.44 29.47
C LYS A 22 6.11 -17.60 28.28
N ASN A 23 7.24 -17.96 27.67
CA ASN A 23 7.69 -17.43 26.40
C ASN A 23 6.91 -18.15 25.28
N GLU A 24 5.88 -17.53 24.74
CA GLU A 24 5.21 -18.02 23.54
C GLU A 24 5.81 -17.33 22.31
N GLU A 25 6.46 -18.11 21.45
CA GLU A 25 6.91 -17.63 20.14
C GLU A 25 5.70 -17.55 19.19
N LYS A 26 5.39 -16.36 18.69
CA LYS A 26 4.37 -16.17 17.66
C LYS A 26 5.03 -15.63 16.41
N TYR A 27 4.83 -16.32 15.29
CA TYR A 27 5.26 -15.81 13.99
C TYR A 27 4.31 -14.70 13.51
N ALA A 28 4.87 -13.54 13.17
CA ALA A 28 4.13 -12.51 12.44
C ALA A 28 4.28 -12.67 10.92
N LEU A 29 5.40 -13.26 10.46
CA LEU A 29 5.58 -13.72 9.08
C LEU A 29 6.19 -15.12 9.11
N LYS A 30 5.75 -15.97 8.17
CA LYS A 30 6.16 -17.38 8.03
C LYS A 30 6.54 -17.66 6.58
N ASN A 31 7.84 -17.77 6.32
CA ASN A 31 8.39 -18.16 5.03
C ASN A 31 7.76 -17.41 3.83
N VAL A 32 7.67 -16.07 3.94
CA VAL A 32 7.09 -15.22 2.91
C VAL A 32 8.07 -15.07 1.75
N ASN A 33 7.62 -15.40 0.55
CA ASN A 33 8.32 -15.18 -0.71
C ASN A 33 7.48 -14.22 -1.54
N LEU A 34 8.06 -13.07 -1.91
CA LEU A 34 7.38 -12.00 -2.63
C LEU A 34 8.36 -11.33 -3.58
N GLU A 35 7.97 -11.13 -4.82
CA GLU A 35 8.68 -10.30 -5.78
C GLU A 35 7.74 -9.21 -6.29
N VAL A 36 8.18 -7.94 -6.27
CA VAL A 36 7.44 -6.80 -6.81
C VAL A 36 8.25 -6.19 -7.94
N LYS A 37 7.62 -6.00 -9.11
CA LYS A 37 8.27 -5.46 -10.30
C LYS A 37 8.25 -3.93 -10.29
N LYS A 38 9.25 -3.30 -10.90
CA LYS A 38 9.26 -1.83 -11.08
C LYS A 38 8.02 -1.37 -11.85
N GLY A 39 7.34 -0.34 -11.32
CA GLY A 39 6.11 0.22 -11.87
C GLY A 39 4.86 -0.65 -11.69
N GLU A 40 4.92 -1.69 -10.88
CA GLU A 40 3.76 -2.52 -10.54
C GLU A 40 2.89 -1.83 -9.49
N PHE A 41 1.56 -1.94 -9.61
CA PHE A 41 0.61 -1.61 -8.57
C PHE A 41 0.17 -2.91 -7.88
N LEU A 42 0.82 -3.23 -6.77
CA LEU A 42 0.52 -4.38 -5.92
C LEU A 42 -0.41 -3.99 -4.78
N VAL A 43 -1.45 -4.78 -4.52
CA VAL A 43 -2.26 -4.67 -3.30
C VAL A 43 -2.04 -5.89 -2.41
N ILE A 44 -1.90 -5.64 -1.11
CA ILE A 44 -1.82 -6.68 -0.07
C ILE A 44 -3.09 -6.64 0.77
N LEU A 45 -3.90 -7.68 0.68
CA LEU A 45 -5.12 -7.92 1.46
C LEU A 45 -4.88 -8.88 2.62
N GLY A 46 -5.72 -8.81 3.63
CA GLY A 46 -5.71 -9.73 4.77
C GLY A 46 -6.45 -9.12 5.97
N HIS A 47 -6.89 -9.94 6.89
CA HIS A 47 -7.50 -9.47 8.15
C HIS A 47 -6.45 -8.82 9.07
N ASN A 48 -6.91 -8.18 10.16
CA ASN A 48 -6.02 -7.57 11.15
C ASN A 48 -5.14 -8.66 11.82
N GLY A 49 -3.82 -8.39 11.86
CA GLY A 49 -2.85 -9.35 12.40
C GLY A 49 -2.36 -10.41 11.40
N SER A 50 -2.75 -10.37 10.12
CA SER A 50 -2.29 -11.32 9.10
C SER A 50 -0.83 -11.11 8.64
N GLY A 51 -0.15 -10.03 9.06
CA GLY A 51 1.25 -9.76 8.75
C GLY A 51 1.51 -8.65 7.72
N LYS A 52 0.46 -7.99 7.17
CA LYS A 52 0.58 -6.95 6.12
C LYS A 52 1.52 -5.79 6.47
N SER A 53 1.24 -5.10 7.59
CA SER A 53 2.09 -3.98 8.04
C SER A 53 3.49 -4.46 8.45
N THR A 54 3.62 -5.73 8.84
CA THR A 54 4.92 -6.31 9.18
C THR A 54 5.78 -6.46 7.93
N ILE A 55 5.24 -7.01 6.82
CA ILE A 55 6.00 -7.11 5.57
C ILE A 55 6.33 -5.72 4.99
N ALA A 56 5.41 -4.75 5.08
CA ALA A 56 5.66 -3.37 4.68
C ALA A 56 6.86 -2.76 5.40
N LYS A 57 6.94 -2.94 6.73
CA LYS A 57 8.05 -2.45 7.56
C LYS A 57 9.39 -3.14 7.25
N HIS A 58 9.38 -4.39 6.78
CA HIS A 58 10.59 -5.07 6.31
C HIS A 58 11.06 -4.49 4.97
N ILE A 59 10.14 -4.16 4.06
CA ILE A 59 10.49 -3.57 2.76
C ILE A 59 11.10 -2.17 2.94
N ASN A 60 10.59 -1.36 3.85
CA ASN A 60 11.16 -0.04 4.16
C ASN A 60 12.36 -0.10 5.14
N ALA A 61 12.84 -1.30 5.49
CA ALA A 61 13.92 -1.52 6.45
C ALA A 61 13.70 -0.82 7.82
N LEU A 62 12.45 -0.73 8.28
CA LEU A 62 12.12 -0.31 9.66
C LEU A 62 12.36 -1.43 10.65
N ILE A 63 12.19 -2.68 10.21
CA ILE A 63 12.51 -3.89 10.96
C ILE A 63 13.25 -4.86 10.06
N THR A 64 14.16 -5.65 10.62
CA THR A 64 14.90 -6.70 9.91
C THR A 64 14.25 -8.06 10.16
N PRO A 65 14.22 -8.98 9.17
CA PRO A 65 13.67 -10.32 9.37
C PRO A 65 14.53 -11.15 10.34
N SER A 66 13.89 -12.08 11.05
CA SER A 66 14.61 -13.07 11.87
C SER A 66 15.28 -14.15 11.00
N GLU A 67 14.64 -14.47 9.86
CA GLU A 67 15.14 -15.44 8.89
C GLU A 67 14.77 -14.95 7.46
N GLY A 68 15.57 -15.33 6.48
CA GLY A 68 15.40 -14.94 5.09
C GLY A 68 16.04 -13.59 4.77
N THR A 69 15.73 -13.06 3.57
CA THR A 69 16.32 -11.81 3.06
C THR A 69 15.25 -10.94 2.40
N VAL A 70 15.41 -9.62 2.54
CA VAL A 70 14.61 -8.63 1.81
C VAL A 70 15.58 -7.72 1.05
N ILE A 71 15.45 -7.71 -0.26
CA ILE A 71 16.23 -6.90 -1.18
C ILE A 71 15.34 -5.82 -1.78
N VAL A 72 15.76 -4.57 -1.74
CA VAL A 72 15.06 -3.42 -2.32
C VAL A 72 15.98 -2.76 -3.34
N ASP A 73 15.63 -2.79 -4.60
CA ASP A 73 16.44 -2.29 -5.72
C ASP A 73 17.92 -2.71 -5.62
N GLY A 74 18.15 -4.00 -5.34
CA GLY A 74 19.47 -4.59 -5.19
C GLY A 74 20.15 -4.39 -3.83
N LEU A 75 19.55 -3.63 -2.90
CA LEU A 75 20.09 -3.35 -1.57
C LEU A 75 19.49 -4.28 -0.52
N ASP A 76 20.32 -4.90 0.32
CA ASP A 76 19.87 -5.79 1.41
C ASP A 76 19.45 -4.98 2.64
N THR A 77 18.20 -5.16 3.11
CA THR A 77 17.65 -4.45 4.27
C THR A 77 18.33 -4.83 5.60
N SER A 78 19.12 -5.89 5.64
CA SER A 78 19.89 -6.28 6.81
C SER A 78 21.23 -5.52 6.94
N ASN A 79 21.68 -4.83 5.88
CA ASN A 79 22.91 -4.04 5.90
C ASN A 79 22.64 -2.63 6.44
N PRO A 80 23.17 -2.27 7.65
CA PRO A 80 22.92 -0.96 8.25
C PRO A 80 23.52 0.22 7.45
N GLU A 81 24.53 -0.03 6.61
CA GLU A 81 25.21 1.03 5.85
C GLU A 81 24.34 1.60 4.72
N VAL A 82 23.35 0.81 4.21
CA VAL A 82 22.49 1.19 3.09
C VAL A 82 21.04 1.51 3.50
N LEU A 83 20.75 1.60 4.79
CA LEU A 83 19.37 1.82 5.28
C LEU A 83 18.77 3.13 4.78
N TRP A 84 19.57 4.20 4.71
CA TRP A 84 19.10 5.49 4.20
C TRP A 84 18.81 5.44 2.70
N ASP A 85 19.64 4.73 1.93
CA ASP A 85 19.42 4.53 0.49
C ASP A 85 18.15 3.73 0.23
N ILE A 86 17.89 2.68 1.03
CA ILE A 86 16.67 1.89 0.96
C ILE A 86 15.43 2.76 1.25
N ARG A 87 15.47 3.57 2.31
CA ARG A 87 14.35 4.43 2.70
C ARG A 87 14.10 5.56 1.69
N ALA A 88 15.15 6.04 1.05
CA ALA A 88 15.05 6.99 -0.06
C ALA A 88 14.41 6.35 -1.30
N LYS A 89 14.69 5.06 -1.59
CA LYS A 89 14.12 4.33 -2.74
C LYS A 89 12.72 3.80 -2.49
N ALA A 90 12.39 3.36 -1.28
CA ALA A 90 11.10 2.79 -0.90
C ALA A 90 10.50 3.57 0.27
N GLY A 91 9.81 4.67 -0.05
CA GLY A 91 9.11 5.51 0.92
C GLY A 91 7.91 4.79 1.55
N MET A 92 7.54 5.15 2.77
CA MET A 92 6.38 4.56 3.46
C MET A 92 5.44 5.65 3.98
N VAL A 93 4.15 5.51 3.66
CA VAL A 93 3.05 6.35 4.15
C VAL A 93 2.25 5.53 5.15
N PHE A 94 2.09 6.03 6.36
CA PHE A 94 1.41 5.35 7.46
C PHE A 94 -0.10 5.61 7.47
N GLN A 95 -0.84 4.78 8.20
CA GLN A 95 -2.29 4.83 8.34
C GLN A 95 -2.80 6.16 8.90
N ASN A 96 -2.12 6.70 9.91
CA ASN A 96 -2.51 7.96 10.55
C ASN A 96 -1.54 9.08 10.16
N PRO A 97 -1.98 10.06 9.34
CA PRO A 97 -1.15 11.19 8.94
C PRO A 97 -0.73 12.10 10.12
N ASP A 98 -1.51 12.18 11.20
CA ASP A 98 -1.15 12.98 12.37
C ASP A 98 0.12 12.46 13.08
N ASN A 99 0.44 11.18 12.92
CA ASN A 99 1.69 10.60 13.44
C ASN A 99 2.89 10.80 12.51
N GLN A 100 2.65 11.27 11.29
CA GLN A 100 3.69 11.44 10.27
C GLN A 100 4.07 12.91 10.08
N LEU A 101 3.09 13.83 10.19
CA LEU A 101 3.31 15.27 10.07
C LEU A 101 3.90 15.82 11.38
N VAL A 102 5.07 16.44 11.28
CA VAL A 102 5.85 16.91 12.44
C VAL A 102 6.09 18.42 12.45
N ALA A 103 6.04 19.08 11.28
CA ALA A 103 6.28 20.52 11.17
C ALA A 103 5.04 21.35 11.46
N THR A 104 5.24 22.64 11.69
CA THR A 104 4.16 23.62 11.96
C THR A 104 3.55 24.19 10.68
N ILE A 105 4.22 24.04 9.54
CA ILE A 105 3.83 24.54 8.21
C ILE A 105 4.01 23.39 7.21
N VAL A 106 3.07 23.27 6.27
CA VAL A 106 3.04 22.20 5.26
C VAL A 106 4.33 22.14 4.44
N GLU A 107 4.82 23.27 3.92
CA GLU A 107 6.04 23.28 3.08
C GLU A 107 7.29 22.82 3.86
N GLU A 108 7.36 23.11 5.16
CA GLU A 108 8.44 22.65 6.04
C GLU A 108 8.37 21.13 6.29
N ASP A 109 7.15 20.61 6.44
CA ASP A 109 6.94 19.18 6.64
C ASP A 109 7.36 18.38 5.38
N VAL A 110 6.99 18.87 4.20
CA VAL A 110 7.38 18.25 2.93
C VAL A 110 8.89 18.36 2.69
N ALA A 111 9.55 19.43 3.15
CA ALA A 111 11.00 19.63 3.04
C ALA A 111 11.80 18.71 3.96
N PHE A 112 11.19 18.21 5.06
CA PHE A 112 11.88 17.47 6.11
C PHE A 112 12.65 16.25 5.61
N GLY A 113 12.06 15.45 4.68
CA GLY A 113 12.73 14.30 4.08
C GLY A 113 13.98 14.67 3.29
N PRO A 114 13.88 15.54 2.28
CA PRO A 114 15.03 16.04 1.50
C PRO A 114 16.11 16.71 2.34
N GLU A 115 15.74 17.47 3.37
CA GLU A 115 16.71 18.09 4.31
C GLU A 115 17.56 17.04 5.03
N ASN A 116 16.92 15.97 5.52
CA ASN A 116 17.62 14.85 6.19
C ASN A 116 18.55 14.09 5.23
N LEU A 117 18.28 14.12 3.94
CA LEU A 117 19.15 13.55 2.90
C LEU A 117 20.28 14.50 2.48
N GLY A 118 20.34 15.73 3.03
CA GLY A 118 21.39 16.72 2.72
C GLY A 118 21.29 17.28 1.30
N ILE A 119 20.09 17.34 0.73
CA ILE A 119 19.86 17.89 -0.61
C ILE A 119 20.05 19.41 -0.60
N ASP A 120 20.54 19.97 -1.70
CA ASP A 120 20.74 21.42 -1.83
C ASP A 120 19.45 22.21 -1.62
N PRO A 121 19.45 23.34 -0.87
CA PRO A 121 18.24 24.09 -0.56
C PRO A 121 17.44 24.58 -1.77
N ALA A 122 18.09 24.89 -2.89
CA ALA A 122 17.39 25.29 -4.10
C ALA A 122 16.64 24.12 -4.75
N GLU A 123 17.23 22.93 -4.73
CA GLU A 123 16.60 21.71 -5.19
C GLU A 123 15.47 21.27 -4.24
N ILE A 124 15.64 21.40 -2.91
CA ILE A 124 14.58 21.12 -1.94
C ILE A 124 13.34 21.95 -2.26
N ARG A 125 13.48 23.25 -2.47
CA ARG A 125 12.34 24.13 -2.79
C ARG A 125 11.57 23.66 -4.02
N LYS A 126 12.28 23.30 -5.08
CA LYS A 126 11.67 22.76 -6.30
C LYS A 126 10.93 21.46 -6.03
N ARG A 127 11.55 20.51 -5.34
CA ARG A 127 10.94 19.21 -4.99
C ARG A 127 9.68 19.36 -4.13
N VAL A 128 9.70 20.31 -3.18
CA VAL A 128 8.53 20.63 -2.35
C VAL A 128 7.38 21.16 -3.21
N ASP A 129 7.65 22.16 -4.08
CA ASP A 129 6.62 22.73 -4.94
C ASP A 129 6.06 21.68 -5.92
N ASP A 130 6.92 20.90 -6.59
CA ASP A 130 6.53 19.81 -7.50
C ASP A 130 5.72 18.70 -6.80
N SER A 131 6.09 18.35 -5.57
CA SER A 131 5.41 17.30 -4.81
C SER A 131 4.02 17.74 -4.33
N LEU A 132 3.90 19.00 -3.86
CA LEU A 132 2.62 19.56 -3.47
C LEU A 132 1.67 19.73 -4.67
N GLU A 133 2.19 20.08 -5.85
CA GLU A 133 1.42 20.14 -7.09
C GLU A 133 0.88 18.77 -7.48
N LYS A 134 1.71 17.72 -7.47
CA LYS A 134 1.31 16.33 -7.80
C LYS A 134 0.15 15.81 -6.95
N VAL A 135 0.05 16.26 -5.70
CA VAL A 135 -1.03 15.84 -4.79
C VAL A 135 -2.15 16.87 -4.66
N GLY A 136 -2.12 17.98 -5.44
CA GLY A 136 -3.13 19.02 -5.41
C GLY A 136 -3.18 19.83 -4.11
N MET A 137 -2.00 20.09 -3.50
CA MET A 137 -1.89 20.77 -2.20
C MET A 137 -1.10 22.09 -2.26
N SER A 138 -0.80 22.61 -3.44
CA SER A 138 0.01 23.83 -3.63
C SER A 138 -0.55 25.06 -2.90
N GLU A 139 -1.87 25.23 -2.86
CA GLU A 139 -2.53 26.36 -2.18
C GLU A 139 -2.38 26.29 -0.64
N TYR A 140 -2.13 25.10 -0.10
CA TYR A 140 -2.03 24.83 1.34
C TYR A 140 -0.59 24.90 1.86
N LYS A 141 0.40 25.19 1.02
CA LYS A 141 1.83 25.07 1.39
C LYS A 141 2.23 25.90 2.62
N ARG A 142 1.56 27.03 2.88
CA ARG A 142 1.79 27.90 4.05
C ARG A 142 0.80 27.68 5.18
N HIS A 143 -0.08 26.68 5.07
CA HIS A 143 -1.03 26.37 6.13
C HIS A 143 -0.38 25.52 7.21
N ALA A 144 -0.95 25.60 8.40
CA ALA A 144 -0.59 24.69 9.49
C ALA A 144 -1.30 23.34 9.27
N PRO A 145 -0.61 22.18 9.41
CA PRO A 145 -1.21 20.88 9.19
C PRO A 145 -2.46 20.59 10.02
N HIS A 146 -2.55 21.12 11.24
CA HIS A 146 -3.71 20.91 12.12
C HIS A 146 -5.01 21.56 11.61
N LEU A 147 -4.93 22.50 10.65
CA LEU A 147 -6.09 23.15 10.02
C LEU A 147 -6.62 22.37 8.81
N LEU A 148 -5.93 21.31 8.39
CA LEU A 148 -6.27 20.50 7.23
C LEU A 148 -7.25 19.39 7.60
N SER A 149 -8.11 18.99 6.62
CA SER A 149 -8.91 17.76 6.74
C SER A 149 -8.02 16.51 6.74
N GLY A 150 -8.55 15.37 7.18
CA GLY A 150 -7.80 14.11 7.18
C GLY A 150 -7.26 13.74 5.80
N GLY A 151 -8.07 13.87 4.73
CA GLY A 151 -7.64 13.62 3.36
C GLY A 151 -6.55 14.60 2.88
N GLN A 152 -6.63 15.88 3.27
CA GLN A 152 -5.59 16.86 2.98
C GLN A 152 -4.28 16.53 3.71
N LYS A 153 -4.35 16.17 4.99
CA LYS A 153 -3.17 15.72 5.77
C LYS A 153 -2.51 14.51 5.13
N GLN A 154 -3.30 13.54 4.68
CA GLN A 154 -2.79 12.36 4.01
C GLN A 154 -2.07 12.70 2.70
N ARG A 155 -2.61 13.64 1.90
CA ARG A 155 -1.94 14.12 0.69
C ARG A 155 -0.65 14.87 1.00
N VAL A 156 -0.59 15.64 2.06
CA VAL A 156 0.67 16.29 2.52
C VAL A 156 1.69 15.22 2.93
N ALA A 157 1.28 14.19 3.68
CA ALA A 157 2.15 13.08 4.03
C ALA A 157 2.71 12.35 2.78
N ILE A 158 1.87 12.17 1.75
CA ILE A 158 2.31 11.63 0.45
C ILE A 158 3.31 12.59 -0.22
N ALA A 159 3.05 13.91 -0.22
CA ALA A 159 3.97 14.89 -0.78
C ALA A 159 5.35 14.85 -0.10
N GLY A 160 5.40 14.71 1.22
CA GLY A 160 6.65 14.54 1.98
C GLY A 160 7.48 13.34 1.53
N ILE A 161 6.82 12.23 1.21
CA ILE A 161 7.49 11.05 0.64
C ILE A 161 7.90 11.31 -0.82
N LEU A 162 7.06 11.95 -1.62
CA LEU A 162 7.38 12.27 -3.03
C LEU A 162 8.58 13.21 -3.18
N ALA A 163 8.78 14.14 -2.24
CA ALA A 163 9.90 15.07 -2.25
C ALA A 163 11.27 14.39 -2.11
N ILE A 164 11.29 13.17 -1.59
CA ILE A 164 12.49 12.31 -1.56
C ILE A 164 12.80 11.71 -2.95
N GLU A 165 11.82 11.71 -3.88
CA GLU A 165 11.86 11.07 -5.22
C GLU A 165 12.08 9.57 -5.17
N PRO A 166 11.23 8.82 -4.44
CA PRO A 166 11.36 7.37 -4.34
C PRO A 166 10.97 6.66 -5.65
N GLU A 167 11.50 5.43 -5.85
CA GLU A 167 11.09 4.54 -6.94
C GLU A 167 9.86 3.68 -6.58
N CYS A 168 9.59 3.54 -5.27
CA CYS A 168 8.48 2.78 -4.71
C CYS A 168 7.85 3.52 -3.54
N ILE A 169 6.52 3.51 -3.43
CA ILE A 169 5.81 3.96 -2.23
C ILE A 169 4.97 2.82 -1.66
N ILE A 170 5.12 2.59 -0.37
CA ILE A 170 4.35 1.64 0.41
C ILE A 170 3.31 2.41 1.20
N PHE A 171 2.04 2.11 1.00
CA PHE A 171 0.91 2.69 1.69
C PHE A 171 0.33 1.68 2.68
N ASP A 172 0.45 1.95 3.97
CA ASP A 172 -0.13 1.10 5.03
C ASP A 172 -1.48 1.66 5.46
N GLU A 173 -2.57 1.15 4.85
CA GLU A 173 -3.96 1.56 5.08
C GLU A 173 -4.20 3.08 4.99
N PRO A 174 -3.75 3.78 3.94
CA PRO A 174 -3.72 5.25 3.87
C PRO A 174 -5.10 5.90 3.88
N THR A 175 -6.16 5.12 3.67
CA THR A 175 -7.54 5.60 3.51
C THR A 175 -8.46 5.23 4.68
N ALA A 176 -7.96 4.43 5.64
CA ALA A 176 -8.79 3.84 6.70
C ALA A 176 -9.43 4.87 7.64
N MET A 177 -8.82 6.05 7.80
CA MET A 177 -9.29 7.12 8.68
C MET A 177 -9.98 8.27 7.94
N LEU A 178 -10.29 8.09 6.64
CA LEU A 178 -10.82 9.15 5.79
C LEU A 178 -12.32 8.96 5.51
N ASP A 179 -13.00 10.08 5.32
CA ASP A 179 -14.35 10.09 4.77
C ASP A 179 -14.35 9.62 3.29
N PRO A 180 -15.50 9.25 2.72
CA PRO A 180 -15.55 8.71 1.35
C PRO A 180 -14.96 9.64 0.28
N SER A 181 -15.08 10.96 0.44
CA SER A 181 -14.51 11.94 -0.51
C SER A 181 -12.98 11.97 -0.43
N GLY A 182 -12.44 12.10 0.78
CA GLY A 182 -10.99 12.09 1.02
C GLY A 182 -10.34 10.78 0.59
N ARG A 183 -11.02 9.64 0.83
CA ARG A 183 -10.58 8.33 0.37
C ARG A 183 -10.46 8.27 -1.15
N LYS A 184 -11.48 8.74 -1.88
CA LYS A 184 -11.47 8.78 -3.36
C LYS A 184 -10.35 9.66 -3.90
N GLU A 185 -10.11 10.83 -3.28
CA GLU A 185 -9.04 11.74 -3.67
C GLU A 185 -7.66 11.12 -3.48
N VAL A 186 -7.40 10.49 -2.32
CA VAL A 186 -6.12 9.81 -2.05
C VAL A 186 -5.89 8.66 -3.01
N LEU A 187 -6.91 7.83 -3.29
CA LEU A 187 -6.80 6.74 -4.27
C LEU A 187 -6.52 7.24 -5.67
N ASN A 188 -7.17 8.32 -6.10
CA ASN A 188 -6.91 8.91 -7.41
C ASN A 188 -5.46 9.39 -7.52
N ASN A 189 -4.90 9.99 -6.45
CA ASN A 189 -3.49 10.36 -6.41
C ASN A 189 -2.57 9.14 -6.50
N ILE A 190 -2.83 8.08 -5.74
CA ILE A 190 -2.04 6.83 -5.80
C ILE A 190 -2.03 6.26 -7.22
N LYS A 191 -3.19 6.22 -7.88
CA LYS A 191 -3.30 5.77 -9.28
C LYS A 191 -2.53 6.67 -10.24
N TYR A 192 -2.67 7.97 -10.09
CA TYR A 192 -1.97 8.95 -10.91
C TYR A 192 -0.45 8.75 -10.82
N LEU A 193 0.08 8.58 -9.61
CA LEU A 193 1.51 8.30 -9.39
C LEU A 193 1.96 7.02 -10.08
N ASN A 194 1.15 5.96 -10.04
CA ASN A 194 1.49 4.72 -10.71
C ASN A 194 1.40 4.83 -12.24
N LYS A 195 0.27 5.33 -12.79
CA LYS A 195 -0.02 5.28 -14.23
C LYS A 195 0.75 6.34 -15.01
N GLU A 196 0.83 7.58 -14.49
CA GLU A 196 1.45 8.70 -15.21
C GLU A 196 2.96 8.85 -14.89
N HIS A 197 3.36 8.46 -13.66
CA HIS A 197 4.77 8.57 -13.26
C HIS A 197 5.51 7.22 -13.23
N GLY A 198 4.83 6.11 -13.52
CA GLY A 198 5.44 4.77 -13.53
C GLY A 198 5.96 4.30 -12.17
N MET A 199 5.48 4.91 -11.08
CA MET A 199 5.94 4.62 -9.73
C MET A 199 5.47 3.24 -9.28
N THR A 200 6.34 2.48 -8.62
CA THR A 200 5.96 1.22 -7.98
C THR A 200 5.11 1.50 -6.76
N ILE A 201 3.94 0.88 -6.66
CA ILE A 201 3.01 1.08 -5.54
C ILE A 201 2.77 -0.25 -4.83
N ILE A 202 2.90 -0.24 -3.51
CA ILE A 202 2.39 -1.30 -2.64
C ILE A 202 1.32 -0.68 -1.75
N LEU A 203 0.08 -1.11 -1.92
CA LEU A 203 -1.05 -0.64 -1.13
C LEU A 203 -1.55 -1.75 -0.21
N ILE A 204 -1.47 -1.53 1.09
CA ILE A 204 -2.15 -2.36 2.09
C ILE A 204 -3.52 -1.74 2.32
N THR A 205 -4.56 -2.53 2.18
CA THR A 205 -5.93 -2.10 2.41
C THR A 205 -6.83 -3.28 2.83
N HIS A 206 -7.97 -2.97 3.40
CA HIS A 206 -9.07 -3.90 3.63
C HIS A 206 -10.30 -3.58 2.77
N TYR A 207 -10.19 -2.60 1.87
CA TYR A 207 -11.26 -2.22 0.95
C TYR A 207 -11.11 -2.93 -0.39
N MET A 208 -12.11 -3.71 -0.77
CA MET A 208 -12.09 -4.54 -1.98
C MET A 208 -12.16 -3.73 -3.28
N ASP A 209 -12.84 -2.58 -3.26
CA ASP A 209 -12.92 -1.63 -4.37
C ASP A 209 -11.57 -0.94 -4.66
N GLU A 210 -10.73 -0.76 -3.65
CA GLU A 210 -9.34 -0.31 -3.82
C GLU A 210 -8.49 -1.39 -4.48
N ALA A 211 -8.61 -2.62 -3.96
CA ALA A 211 -7.86 -3.76 -4.46
C ALA A 211 -8.26 -4.18 -5.89
N ALA A 212 -9.51 -3.95 -6.28
CA ALA A 212 -9.99 -4.22 -7.64
C ALA A 212 -9.25 -3.42 -8.73
N GLN A 213 -8.49 -2.40 -8.34
CA GLN A 213 -7.79 -1.49 -9.25
C GLN A 213 -6.29 -1.83 -9.42
N ALA A 214 -5.81 -2.84 -8.70
CA ALA A 214 -4.42 -3.27 -8.74
C ALA A 214 -4.07 -4.06 -10.00
N ASP A 215 -2.79 -4.09 -10.34
CA ASP A 215 -2.28 -5.03 -11.35
C ASP A 215 -2.26 -6.46 -10.78
N ARG A 216 -1.93 -6.60 -9.48
CA ARG A 216 -1.87 -7.88 -8.76
C ARG A 216 -2.29 -7.72 -7.30
N ILE A 217 -2.90 -8.78 -6.76
CA ILE A 217 -3.30 -8.88 -5.36
C ILE A 217 -2.55 -10.03 -4.70
N ILE A 218 -2.12 -9.80 -3.48
CA ILE A 218 -1.65 -10.83 -2.55
C ILE A 218 -2.60 -10.87 -1.37
N VAL A 219 -3.07 -12.06 -1.02
CA VAL A 219 -3.89 -12.28 0.17
C VAL A 219 -3.04 -12.96 1.24
N MET A 220 -2.90 -12.27 2.37
CA MET A 220 -2.16 -12.75 3.53
C MET A 220 -3.10 -13.25 4.63
N ASP A 221 -2.74 -14.39 5.22
CA ASP A 221 -3.41 -14.95 6.38
C ASP A 221 -2.39 -15.67 7.25
N ASP A 222 -2.47 -15.48 8.58
CA ASP A 222 -1.59 -16.07 9.59
C ASP A 222 -0.09 -15.99 9.21
N GLY A 223 0.35 -14.81 8.79
CA GLY A 223 1.75 -14.51 8.44
C GLY A 223 2.25 -15.11 7.13
N SER A 224 1.38 -15.68 6.31
CA SER A 224 1.73 -16.36 5.05
C SER A 224 0.92 -15.84 3.88
N ILE A 225 1.47 -15.90 2.66
CA ILE A 225 0.73 -15.65 1.43
C ILE A 225 -0.13 -16.87 1.12
N LYS A 226 -1.45 -16.69 1.03
CA LYS A 226 -2.44 -17.75 0.75
C LYS A 226 -2.92 -17.74 -0.70
N MET A 227 -3.01 -16.55 -1.30
CA MET A 227 -3.44 -16.38 -2.69
C MET A 227 -2.63 -15.25 -3.32
N GLU A 228 -2.39 -15.37 -4.62
CA GLU A 228 -1.72 -14.38 -5.44
C GLU A 228 -2.29 -14.45 -6.87
N GLY A 229 -2.55 -13.31 -7.48
CA GLY A 229 -3.09 -13.22 -8.84
C GLY A 229 -3.63 -11.83 -9.15
N THR A 230 -4.17 -11.67 -10.34
CA THR A 230 -4.91 -10.45 -10.73
C THR A 230 -6.22 -10.34 -9.95
N PRO A 231 -6.83 -9.15 -9.82
CA PRO A 231 -8.16 -9.00 -9.22
C PRO A 231 -9.21 -9.93 -9.83
N ARG A 232 -9.16 -10.13 -11.16
CA ARG A 232 -10.09 -11.02 -11.90
C ARG A 232 -9.84 -12.52 -11.67
N GLU A 233 -8.71 -12.90 -11.09
CA GLU A 233 -8.40 -14.27 -10.68
C GLU A 233 -8.71 -14.51 -9.21
N ILE A 234 -8.54 -13.50 -8.36
CA ILE A 234 -8.71 -13.61 -6.91
C ILE A 234 -10.18 -13.47 -6.49
N PHE A 235 -10.86 -12.41 -6.88
CA PHE A 235 -12.21 -12.10 -6.38
C PHE A 235 -13.32 -13.08 -6.78
N PRO A 236 -13.28 -13.75 -7.94
CA PRO A 236 -14.26 -14.82 -8.23
C PRO A 236 -14.16 -16.03 -7.30
N GLN A 237 -13.08 -16.16 -6.50
CA GLN A 237 -12.93 -17.22 -5.50
C GLN A 237 -13.66 -16.86 -4.18
N VAL A 238 -14.95 -16.47 -4.27
CA VAL A 238 -15.74 -15.88 -3.17
C VAL A 238 -15.69 -16.74 -1.90
N GLU A 239 -15.97 -18.05 -2.01
CA GLU A 239 -15.97 -18.94 -0.85
C GLU A 239 -14.59 -19.02 -0.18
N ARG A 240 -13.50 -19.02 -0.97
CA ARG A 240 -12.14 -19.06 -0.45
C ARG A 240 -11.77 -17.76 0.26
N MET A 241 -12.18 -16.60 -0.28
CA MET A 241 -12.00 -15.30 0.36
C MET A 241 -12.74 -15.25 1.70
N LYS A 242 -14.00 -15.69 1.74
CA LYS A 242 -14.83 -15.76 2.97
C LYS A 242 -14.23 -16.72 4.02
N THR A 243 -13.64 -17.84 3.60
CA THR A 243 -12.96 -18.77 4.52
C THR A 243 -11.75 -18.13 5.23
N ILE A 244 -11.09 -17.17 4.58
CA ILE A 244 -9.97 -16.40 5.14
C ILE A 244 -10.49 -15.19 5.97
N GLY A 245 -11.82 -14.96 6.03
CA GLY A 245 -12.42 -13.82 6.71
C GLY A 245 -12.34 -12.51 5.93
N LEU A 246 -12.28 -12.59 4.60
CA LEU A 246 -12.27 -11.44 3.70
C LEU A 246 -13.51 -11.45 2.82
N ASP A 247 -13.97 -10.25 2.46
CA ASP A 247 -15.02 -10.05 1.49
C ASP A 247 -14.46 -9.97 0.05
N VAL A 248 -15.36 -9.81 -0.90
CA VAL A 248 -15.08 -9.50 -2.30
C VAL A 248 -15.83 -8.23 -2.71
N PRO A 249 -15.54 -7.60 -3.85
CA PRO A 249 -16.37 -6.48 -4.33
C PRO A 249 -17.85 -6.87 -4.38
N GLN A 250 -18.74 -6.00 -3.92
CA GLN A 250 -20.19 -6.29 -3.85
C GLN A 250 -20.77 -6.77 -5.19
N VAL A 251 -20.29 -6.19 -6.29
CA VAL A 251 -20.72 -6.59 -7.64
C VAL A 251 -20.25 -7.99 -8.02
N THR A 252 -19.04 -8.39 -7.56
CA THR A 252 -18.53 -9.75 -7.78
C THR A 252 -19.33 -10.76 -6.95
N GLU A 253 -19.66 -10.42 -5.71
CA GLU A 253 -20.52 -11.25 -4.86
C GLU A 253 -21.92 -11.40 -5.47
N LEU A 254 -22.51 -10.30 -5.97
CA LEU A 254 -23.79 -10.34 -6.69
C LEU A 254 -23.72 -11.25 -7.92
N ALA A 255 -22.68 -11.14 -8.74
CA ALA A 255 -22.48 -12.01 -9.91
C ALA A 255 -22.39 -13.48 -9.50
N TYR A 256 -21.66 -13.79 -8.44
CA TYR A 256 -21.55 -15.13 -7.88
C TYR A 256 -22.91 -15.69 -7.45
N GLU A 257 -23.72 -14.92 -6.69
CA GLU A 257 -25.04 -15.35 -6.23
C GLU A 257 -26.04 -15.51 -7.38
N LEU A 258 -26.02 -14.61 -8.37
CA LEU A 258 -26.86 -14.73 -9.58
C LEU A 258 -26.50 -16.00 -10.37
N LYS A 259 -25.23 -16.31 -10.53
CA LYS A 259 -24.80 -17.54 -11.20
C LYS A 259 -25.22 -18.78 -10.44
N LYS A 260 -25.11 -18.77 -9.10
CA LYS A 260 -25.57 -19.85 -8.22
C LYS A 260 -27.10 -20.05 -8.32
N ALA A 261 -27.85 -18.99 -8.59
CA ALA A 261 -29.28 -19.03 -8.88
C ALA A 261 -29.63 -19.51 -10.31
N GLY A 262 -28.64 -19.84 -11.13
CA GLY A 262 -28.81 -20.37 -12.49
C GLY A 262 -28.82 -19.31 -13.58
N ILE A 263 -28.52 -18.05 -13.27
CA ILE A 263 -28.40 -16.98 -14.26
C ILE A 263 -27.01 -17.06 -14.90
N ASN A 264 -26.97 -17.05 -16.23
CA ASN A 264 -25.69 -17.06 -16.96
C ASN A 264 -25.08 -15.66 -16.96
N ILE A 265 -24.17 -15.40 -16.01
CA ILE A 265 -23.50 -14.12 -15.81
C ILE A 265 -22.00 -14.31 -15.63
N ASN A 266 -21.20 -13.33 -16.03
CA ASN A 266 -19.75 -13.33 -15.83
C ASN A 266 -19.40 -13.07 -14.35
N GLU A 267 -18.68 -13.98 -13.71
CA GLU A 267 -18.24 -13.85 -12.30
C GLU A 267 -17.01 -12.95 -12.13
N LYS A 268 -16.35 -12.52 -13.21
CA LYS A 268 -15.13 -11.71 -13.15
C LYS A 268 -15.40 -10.20 -13.15
N ILE A 269 -16.61 -9.80 -12.79
CA ILE A 269 -17.03 -8.41 -12.69
C ILE A 269 -16.40 -7.78 -11.44
N LEU A 270 -15.81 -6.59 -11.59
CA LEU A 270 -15.09 -5.91 -10.51
C LEU A 270 -15.69 -4.56 -10.11
N ASN A 271 -16.53 -3.96 -10.96
CA ASN A 271 -17.14 -2.65 -10.73
C ASN A 271 -18.59 -2.59 -11.20
N VAL A 272 -19.27 -1.51 -10.78
CA VAL A 272 -20.71 -1.31 -11.05
C VAL A 272 -21.00 -1.17 -12.54
N ASP A 273 -20.14 -0.48 -13.28
CA ASP A 273 -20.35 -0.25 -14.72
C ASP A 273 -20.33 -1.58 -15.49
N GLU A 274 -19.37 -2.46 -15.20
CA GLU A 274 -19.32 -3.82 -15.76
C GLU A 274 -20.56 -4.63 -15.40
N MET A 275 -21.07 -4.51 -14.16
CA MET A 275 -22.28 -5.21 -13.74
C MET A 275 -23.52 -4.70 -14.51
N VAL A 276 -23.65 -3.39 -14.70
CA VAL A 276 -24.73 -2.80 -15.48
C VAL A 276 -24.69 -3.28 -16.93
N GLU A 277 -23.52 -3.28 -17.55
CA GLU A 277 -23.35 -3.78 -18.93
C GLU A 277 -23.78 -5.24 -19.04
N GLU A 278 -23.34 -6.09 -18.12
CA GLU A 278 -23.66 -7.52 -18.10
C GLU A 278 -25.16 -7.75 -17.88
N LEU A 279 -25.79 -7.07 -16.93
CA LEU A 279 -27.24 -7.20 -16.66
C LEU A 279 -28.11 -6.72 -17.84
N CYS A 280 -27.69 -5.68 -18.55
CA CYS A 280 -28.41 -5.20 -19.75
C CYS A 280 -28.33 -6.20 -20.91
N GLN A 281 -27.38 -7.12 -20.93
CA GLN A 281 -27.24 -8.17 -21.95
C GLN A 281 -28.03 -9.44 -21.61
N LEU A 282 -28.46 -9.61 -20.36
CA LEU A 282 -29.35 -10.71 -19.96
C LEU A 282 -30.74 -10.49 -20.61
N LYS A 283 -31.09 -11.37 -21.54
CA LYS A 283 -32.40 -11.40 -22.21
C LYS A 283 -33.30 -12.48 -21.60
#